data_9a5dbf49db1d53130aef6054b4e847d6
#
_entry.id   9a5dbf49db1d53130aef6054b4e847d6
#
_cell.length_a   1.000
_cell.length_b   1.000
_cell.length_c   1.000
_cell.angle_alpha   90.00
_cell.angle_beta   90.00
_cell.angle_gamma   90.00
#
_symmetry.space_group_name_H-M   'P 1'
#
loop_
_entity.id
_entity.type
_entity.pdbx_description
1 polymer ?
#
loop_
_entity_poly.entity_id
_entity_poly.type
_entity_poly.pdbx_seq_one_letter_code
_entity_poly.pdbx_strand_id
1 'polypeptide(L)' 'MSIRKTITAIIPSFNEEDHILQAIASVSWCDQVMVVDSFSTDRTAELVKSTSAQLIQHEYEGPAHQKNWSIQ' A
#
# COMPACT_ATOMS: atom_id res chain seq x y z
N MET A 1 12.79 24.87 17.24
CA MET A 1 11.85 24.27 16.30
C MET A 1 12.21 22.82 16.04
N SER A 2 11.25 21.97 16.01
CA SER A 2 11.49 20.56 15.78
C SER A 2 11.42 20.23 14.29
N ILE A 3 12.23 19.26 13.90
CA ILE A 3 12.20 18.74 12.55
C ILE A 3 11.19 17.61 12.52
N ARG A 4 10.19 17.78 11.69
CA ARG A 4 9.17 16.76 11.59
C ARG A 4 9.63 15.66 10.63
N LYS A 5 9.56 14.41 11.11
CA LYS A 5 9.83 13.27 10.25
C LYS A 5 8.54 12.86 9.57
N THR A 6 8.64 12.60 8.27
CA THR A 6 7.49 12.07 7.55
C THR A 6 7.44 10.56 7.74
N ILE A 7 6.23 10.04 7.84
CA ILE A 7 5.98 8.63 8.00
C ILE A 7 5.20 8.13 6.81
N THR A 8 5.73 7.12 6.13
CA THR A 8 5.07 6.51 4.99
C THR A 8 4.69 5.09 5.35
N ALA A 9 3.41 4.77 5.23
CA ALA A 9 2.93 3.43 5.44
C ALA A 9 2.90 2.72 4.09
N ILE A 10 3.43 1.49 4.06
CA ILE A 10 3.44 0.68 2.85
C ILE A 10 2.62 -0.56 3.11
N ILE A 11 1.58 -0.75 2.32
CA ILE A 11 0.65 -1.86 2.48
C ILE A 11 0.78 -2.78 1.27
N PRO A 12 1.33 -3.99 1.44
CA PRO A 12 1.30 -4.96 0.36
C PRO A 12 -0.09 -5.55 0.24
N SER A 13 -0.56 -5.76 -0.98
CA SER A 13 -1.90 -6.29 -1.17
C SER A 13 -1.97 -7.22 -2.37
N PHE A 14 -2.87 -8.21 -2.26
CA PHE A 14 -3.23 -9.08 -3.36
C PHE A 14 -4.61 -9.63 -3.06
N ASN A 15 -5.60 -9.24 -3.86
CA ASN A 15 -6.99 -9.67 -3.70
C ASN A 15 -7.49 -9.42 -2.28
N GLU A 16 -7.37 -8.16 -1.85
CA GLU A 16 -7.78 -7.76 -0.51
C GLU A 16 -8.99 -6.82 -0.54
N GLU A 17 -9.88 -6.98 -1.51
CA GLU A 17 -10.99 -6.04 -1.64
C GLU A 17 -11.85 -5.96 -0.39
N ASP A 18 -11.93 -7.03 0.40
CA ASP A 18 -12.75 -7.02 1.60
C ASP A 18 -12.10 -6.25 2.75
N HIS A 19 -10.79 -6.00 2.70
CA HIS A 19 -10.07 -5.42 3.83
C HIS A 19 -9.23 -4.21 3.48
N ILE A 20 -9.03 -3.92 2.19
CA ILE A 20 -8.06 -2.89 1.82
C ILE A 20 -8.45 -1.50 2.31
N LEU A 21 -9.73 -1.17 2.27
CA LEU A 21 -10.16 0.15 2.74
C LEU A 21 -9.94 0.29 4.24
N GLN A 22 -10.21 -0.77 4.98
CA GLN A 22 -9.99 -0.77 6.43
C GLN A 22 -8.50 -0.66 6.74
N ALA A 23 -7.66 -1.37 5.98
CA ALA A 23 -6.23 -1.29 6.18
C ALA A 23 -5.71 0.12 5.94
N ILE A 24 -6.18 0.77 4.88
CA ILE A 24 -5.77 2.12 4.57
C ILE A 24 -6.23 3.07 5.67
N ALA A 25 -7.46 2.89 6.14
CA ALA A 25 -7.99 3.76 7.20
C ALA A 25 -7.20 3.62 8.49
N SER A 26 -6.69 2.43 8.79
CA SER A 26 -5.96 2.20 10.03
C SER A 26 -4.62 2.92 10.06
N VAL A 27 -4.09 3.32 8.91
CA VAL A 27 -2.83 4.05 8.84
C VAL A 27 -3.02 5.46 8.29
N SER A 28 -4.25 5.96 8.34
CA SER A 28 -4.54 7.28 7.79
C SER A 28 -3.83 8.40 8.55
N TRP A 29 -3.31 8.10 9.75
CA TRP A 29 -2.54 9.08 10.51
C TRP A 29 -1.14 9.29 9.94
N CYS A 30 -0.70 8.44 9.04
CA CYS A 30 0.60 8.58 8.41
C CYS A 30 0.59 9.74 7.42
N ASP A 31 1.76 10.30 7.18
CA ASP A 31 1.87 11.40 6.22
C ASP A 31 1.58 10.93 4.81
N GLN A 32 1.91 9.69 4.51
CA GLN A 32 1.71 9.14 3.18
C GLN A 32 1.37 7.67 3.30
N VAL A 33 0.44 7.21 2.48
CA VAL A 33 0.06 5.80 2.45
C VAL A 33 0.26 5.31 1.02
N MET A 34 0.98 4.20 0.89
CA MET A 34 1.30 3.63 -0.40
C MET A 34 0.87 2.16 -0.39
N VAL A 35 0.07 1.76 -1.35
CA VAL A 35 -0.37 0.38 -1.49
C VAL A 35 0.39 -0.25 -2.65
N VAL A 36 1.11 -1.32 -2.36
CA VAL A 36 1.85 -2.07 -3.37
C VAL A 36 1.02 -3.30 -3.69
N ASP A 37 0.34 -3.25 -4.83
CA ASP A 37 -0.58 -4.31 -5.22
C ASP A 37 0.06 -5.24 -6.23
N SER A 38 -0.07 -6.55 -5.98
CA SER A 38 0.51 -7.57 -6.85
C SER A 38 -0.48 -7.97 -7.94
N PHE A 39 -1.02 -6.96 -8.62
CA PHE A 39 -1.97 -7.15 -9.73
C PHE A 39 -3.17 -7.98 -9.31
N SER A 40 -3.89 -7.47 -8.32
CA SER A 40 -5.12 -8.11 -7.84
C SER A 40 -6.09 -8.31 -9.00
N THR A 41 -6.79 -9.44 -8.97
CA THR A 41 -7.82 -9.73 -9.97
C THR A 41 -9.21 -9.32 -9.49
N ASP A 42 -9.34 -8.88 -8.25
CA ASP A 42 -10.60 -8.38 -7.71
C ASP A 42 -10.62 -6.85 -7.77
N ARG A 43 -11.42 -6.22 -6.93
CA ARG A 43 -11.60 -4.78 -6.95
C ARG A 43 -10.60 -4.04 -6.07
N THR A 44 -9.55 -4.69 -5.59
CA THR A 44 -8.60 -4.07 -4.67
C THR A 44 -8.02 -2.78 -5.25
N ALA A 45 -7.49 -2.84 -6.47
CA ALA A 45 -6.86 -1.67 -7.08
C ALA A 45 -7.86 -0.54 -7.28
N GLU A 46 -9.08 -0.89 -7.69
CA GLU A 46 -10.13 0.10 -7.89
C GLU A 46 -10.45 0.80 -6.57
N LEU A 47 -10.54 0.04 -5.49
CA LEU A 47 -10.85 0.62 -4.19
C LEU A 47 -9.73 1.51 -3.69
N VAL A 48 -8.47 1.12 -3.91
CA VAL A 48 -7.35 1.97 -3.52
C VAL A 48 -7.41 3.30 -4.27
N LYS A 49 -7.74 3.27 -5.54
CA LYS A 49 -7.81 4.49 -6.35
C LYS A 49 -8.90 5.43 -5.87
N SER A 50 -9.88 4.94 -5.13
CA SER A 50 -10.93 5.78 -4.59
C SER A 50 -10.50 6.51 -3.32
N THR A 51 -9.31 6.22 -2.82
CA THR A 51 -8.76 6.86 -1.62
C THR A 51 -7.64 7.79 -2.01
N SER A 52 -7.07 8.48 -1.00
CA SER A 52 -5.90 9.32 -1.22
C SER A 52 -4.61 8.53 -1.21
N ALA A 53 -4.67 7.21 -0.95
CA ALA A 53 -3.47 6.39 -0.95
C ALA A 53 -2.91 6.25 -2.37
N GLN A 54 -1.60 6.11 -2.43
CA GLN A 54 -0.93 5.94 -3.71
C GLN A 54 -0.92 4.46 -4.06
N LEU A 55 -1.27 4.14 -5.30
CA LEU A 55 -1.29 2.75 -5.76
C LEU A 55 -0.09 2.49 -6.64
N ILE A 56 0.66 1.44 -6.31
CA ILE A 56 1.76 0.96 -7.13
C ILE A 56 1.52 -0.51 -7.37
N GLN A 57 1.53 -0.92 -8.64
CA GLN A 57 1.35 -2.34 -8.96
C GLN A 57 2.70 -2.94 -9.31
N HIS A 58 3.01 -4.03 -8.65
CA HIS A 58 4.29 -4.70 -8.80
C HIS A 58 4.06 -6.20 -8.73
N GLU A 59 4.55 -6.91 -9.73
CA GLU A 59 4.35 -8.34 -9.79
C GLU A 59 5.10 -9.04 -8.66
N TYR A 60 4.42 -9.98 -8.02
CA TYR A 60 5.03 -10.75 -6.95
C TYR A 60 5.88 -11.86 -7.54
N GLU A 61 7.18 -11.77 -7.35
CA GLU A 61 8.12 -12.75 -7.91
C GLU A 61 8.73 -13.63 -6.84
N GLY A 62 8.32 -13.43 -5.58
CA GLY A 62 8.86 -14.22 -4.51
C GLY A 62 9.19 -13.33 -3.32
N PRO A 63 9.26 -13.93 -2.13
CA PRO A 63 9.44 -13.12 -0.90
C PRO A 63 10.67 -12.23 -0.93
N ALA A 64 11.79 -12.73 -1.46
CA ALA A 64 13.02 -11.95 -1.45
C ALA A 64 12.93 -10.73 -2.35
N HIS A 65 12.36 -10.91 -3.52
CA HIS A 65 12.23 -9.81 -4.46
C HIS A 65 11.28 -8.76 -3.93
N GLN A 66 10.13 -9.19 -3.45
CA GLN A 66 9.13 -8.28 -2.94
C GLN A 66 9.68 -7.51 -1.75
N LYS A 67 10.35 -8.20 -0.86
CA LYS A 67 10.89 -7.57 0.32
C LYS A 67 11.94 -6.53 -0.04
N ASN A 68 12.83 -6.88 -0.96
CA ASN A 68 13.88 -5.95 -1.35
C ASN A 68 13.30 -4.71 -2.00
N TRP A 69 12.27 -4.90 -2.80
CA TRP A 69 11.66 -3.78 -3.48
C TRP A 69 10.95 -2.86 -2.50
N SER A 70 10.26 -3.41 -1.52
CA SER A 70 9.46 -2.61 -0.60
C SER A 70 10.32 -1.85 0.41
N ILE A 71 11.56 -2.26 0.61
CA ILE A 71 12.46 -1.56 1.51
C ILE A 71 13.01 -0.28 0.88
N GLN A 72 13.01 -0.23 -0.42
CA GLN A 72 13.45 0.97 -1.11
C GLN A 72 12.65 2.21 -0.69
#